data_51e9d7692a33c2c671d998e95a6b717c
#
_entry.id   51e9d7692a33c2c671d998e95a6b717c
#
_cell.length_a   1.000
_cell.length_b   1.000
_cell.length_c   1.000
_cell.angle_alpha   90.00
_cell.angle_beta   90.00
_cell.angle_gamma   90.00
#
_symmetry.space_group_name_H-M   'P 1'
#
loop_
_entity.id
_entity.type
_entity.pdbx_description
1 polymer ?
#
loop_
_entity_poly.entity_id
_entity_poly.type
_entity_poly.pdbx_seq_one_letter_code
_entity_poly.pdbx_strand_id
1 'polypeptide(L)'
;MATRRAFEILSQELTIEDKEKSERAKSIFSPALLQRLKDARKELDPKIQIDISIPQVYDANIKDIWITLGSPRAFDNNRQYELMQWMTLTIGVKAARQTDEEEKFSNYRGRVAKGLMDGAHFKVDVEIDADVEYKVSKPKSPDGNNDSVLMYDRGRRPLIISFETPYFEPADRMVAGRDEDDEPIMDWSWRIADIDQLLAKEALDERKAK
;
A
#
# COMPACT_ATOMS: atom_id res chain seq x y z
N MET A 1 13.06 2.27 -8.96
CA MET A 1 13.00 3.74 -8.88
C MET A 1 11.89 4.26 -7.97
N ALA A 2 10.66 3.78 -8.06
CA ALA A 2 9.52 4.24 -7.23
C ALA A 2 9.75 4.09 -5.71
N THR A 3 10.24 2.94 -5.26
CA THR A 3 10.48 2.65 -3.85
C THR A 3 11.50 3.60 -3.21
N ARG A 4 12.63 3.87 -3.86
CA ARG A 4 13.63 4.85 -3.37
C ARG A 4 13.00 6.22 -3.13
N ARG A 5 12.25 6.69 -4.13
CA ARG A 5 11.60 8.00 -4.07
C ARG A 5 10.55 8.06 -2.95
N ALA A 6 9.85 6.94 -2.70
CA ALA A 6 8.90 6.85 -1.60
C ALA A 6 9.58 6.98 -0.25
N PHE A 7 10.72 6.33 -0.02
CA PHE A 7 11.46 6.45 1.24
C PHE A 7 12.10 7.83 1.44
N GLU A 8 12.55 8.48 0.38
CA GLU A 8 13.01 9.88 0.43
C GLU A 8 11.86 10.82 0.85
N ILE A 9 10.65 10.62 0.30
CA ILE A 9 9.47 11.40 0.65
C ILE A 9 9.03 11.06 2.09
N LEU A 10 9.08 9.80 2.50
CA LEU A 10 8.81 9.38 3.86
C LEU A 10 9.72 10.10 4.86
N SER A 11 11.03 10.13 4.60
CA SER A 11 11.99 10.86 5.43
C SER A 11 11.66 12.34 5.54
N GLN A 12 11.25 12.96 4.43
CA GLN A 12 10.87 14.37 4.37
C GLN A 12 9.55 14.63 5.11
N GLU A 13 8.54 13.79 4.96
CA GLU A 13 7.26 13.89 5.67
C GLU A 13 7.41 13.71 7.18
N LEU A 14 8.31 12.83 7.59
CA LEU A 14 8.63 12.65 9.01
C LEU A 14 9.40 13.84 9.61
N THR A 15 9.87 14.77 8.77
CA THR A 15 10.75 15.88 9.23
C THR A 15 10.11 17.26 9.16
N ILE A 16 9.19 17.55 8.21
CA ILE A 16 8.71 18.92 7.92
C ILE A 16 7.20 18.92 7.64
N GLU A 17 6.44 19.76 8.38
CA GLU A 17 5.04 20.11 8.04
C GLU A 17 5.00 21.10 6.86
N ASP A 18 4.95 20.60 5.64
CA ASP A 18 4.79 21.42 4.44
C ASP A 18 3.60 20.90 3.61
N LYS A 19 2.68 21.80 3.23
CA LYS A 19 1.45 21.47 2.50
C LYS A 19 1.71 20.82 1.12
N GLU A 20 2.74 21.29 0.41
CA GLU A 20 3.07 20.77 -0.93
C GLU A 20 3.62 19.35 -0.86
N LYS A 21 4.37 19.04 0.18
CA LYS A 21 4.88 17.69 0.46
C LYS A 21 3.76 16.75 0.88
N SER A 22 2.78 17.24 1.63
CA SER A 22 1.61 16.46 2.04
C SER A 22 0.79 15.94 0.83
N GLU A 23 0.66 16.70 -0.25
CA GLU A 23 -0.03 16.24 -1.46
C GLU A 23 0.76 15.13 -2.19
N ARG A 24 2.09 15.26 -2.24
CA ARG A 24 2.95 14.19 -2.79
C ARG A 24 2.86 12.92 -1.96
N ALA A 25 2.87 13.02 -0.64
CA ALA A 25 2.73 11.85 0.22
C ALA A 25 1.38 11.15 0.00
N LYS A 26 0.29 11.90 -0.16
CA LYS A 26 -1.04 11.35 -0.47
C LYS A 26 -1.10 10.60 -1.82
N SER A 27 -0.28 10.97 -2.79
CA SER A 27 -0.21 10.26 -4.07
C SER A 27 0.63 8.98 -4.01
N ILE A 28 1.49 8.84 -3.00
CA ILE A 28 2.44 7.72 -2.88
C ILE A 28 2.00 6.71 -1.83
N PHE A 29 1.42 7.18 -0.71
CA PHE A 29 1.01 6.32 0.38
C PHE A 29 -0.51 6.18 0.45
N SER A 30 -0.95 5.02 0.89
CA SER A 30 -2.36 4.83 1.24
C SER A 30 -2.76 5.75 2.41
N PRO A 31 -4.03 6.13 2.51
CA PRO A 31 -4.50 6.98 3.60
C PRO A 31 -4.22 6.36 4.98
N ALA A 32 -4.36 5.04 5.12
CA ALA A 32 -4.14 4.33 6.38
C ALA A 32 -2.67 4.38 6.81
N LEU A 33 -1.74 4.06 5.89
CA LEU A 33 -0.32 4.11 6.19
C LEU A 33 0.14 5.54 6.47
N LEU A 34 -0.32 6.51 5.68
CA LEU A 34 0.01 7.92 5.89
C LEU A 34 -0.47 8.44 7.24
N GLN A 35 -1.68 8.05 7.67
CA GLN A 35 -2.20 8.42 8.98
C GLN A 35 -1.35 7.81 10.10
N ARG A 36 -1.02 6.51 9.99
CA ARG A 36 -0.17 5.82 10.96
C ARG A 36 1.21 6.46 11.12
N LEU A 37 1.82 6.86 10.00
CA LEU A 37 3.11 7.56 10.00
C LEU A 37 3.02 8.94 10.67
N LYS A 38 1.94 9.69 10.41
CA LYS A 38 1.68 10.97 11.06
C LYS A 38 1.48 10.82 12.56
N ASP A 39 0.78 9.78 12.99
CA ASP A 39 0.56 9.53 14.42
C ASP A 39 1.86 9.14 15.12
N ALA A 40 2.68 8.27 14.50
CA ALA A 40 4.02 7.97 15.00
C ALA A 40 4.89 9.24 15.10
N ARG A 41 4.79 10.16 14.14
CA ARG A 41 5.54 11.41 14.17
C ARG A 41 5.16 12.31 15.33
N LYS A 42 3.88 12.36 15.70
CA LYS A 42 3.40 13.16 16.86
C LYS A 42 4.00 12.70 18.19
N GLU A 43 4.34 11.40 18.29
CA GLU A 43 4.94 10.82 19.49
C GLU A 43 6.44 11.10 19.60
N LEU A 44 7.09 11.55 18.52
CA LEU A 44 8.51 11.86 18.48
C LEU A 44 8.80 13.32 18.86
N ASP A 45 9.96 13.57 19.47
CA ASP A 45 10.46 14.93 19.70
C ASP A 45 10.51 15.70 18.35
N PRO A 46 9.87 16.90 18.23
CA PRO A 46 9.87 17.68 16.99
C PRO A 46 11.28 18.01 16.46
N LYS A 47 12.29 18.00 17.33
CA LYS A 47 13.68 18.27 16.98
C LYS A 47 14.41 17.06 16.37
N ILE A 48 13.79 15.89 16.36
CA ILE A 48 14.39 14.70 15.76
C ILE A 48 14.16 14.70 14.26
N GLN A 49 15.22 14.48 13.52
CA GLN A 49 15.21 14.24 12.08
C GLN A 49 15.47 12.75 11.81
N ILE A 50 14.63 12.15 10.97
CA ILE A 50 14.73 10.76 10.55
C ILE A 50 15.00 10.76 9.05
N ASP A 51 16.11 10.13 8.66
CA ASP A 51 16.46 9.88 7.27
C ASP A 51 16.44 8.37 7.02
N ILE A 52 15.67 7.95 6.02
CA ILE A 52 15.61 6.58 5.56
C ILE A 52 15.96 6.56 4.08
N SER A 53 16.96 5.77 3.69
CA SER A 53 17.34 5.64 2.29
C SER A 53 17.54 4.17 1.90
N ILE A 54 17.34 3.90 0.62
CA ILE A 54 17.64 2.61 -0.01
C ILE A 54 18.70 2.86 -1.09
N PRO A 55 20.00 2.83 -0.71
CA PRO A 55 21.09 3.11 -1.65
C PRO A 55 21.12 2.12 -2.80
N GLN A 56 20.88 0.83 -2.53
CA GLN A 56 20.95 -0.22 -3.52
C GLN A 56 19.84 -1.25 -3.33
N VAL A 57 19.21 -1.64 -4.45
CA VAL A 57 18.29 -2.76 -4.55
C VAL A 57 19.01 -3.85 -5.33
N TYR A 58 19.03 -5.06 -4.79
CA TYR A 58 19.67 -6.24 -5.38
C TYR A 58 18.67 -7.09 -6.14
N ASP A 59 17.47 -7.29 -5.56
CA ASP A 59 16.42 -8.11 -6.13
C ASP A 59 15.04 -7.59 -5.73
N ALA A 60 14.01 -7.95 -6.50
CA ALA A 60 12.61 -7.63 -6.21
C ALA A 60 11.70 -8.72 -6.77
N ASN A 61 10.98 -9.41 -5.88
CA ASN A 61 10.12 -10.52 -6.22
C ASN A 61 8.67 -10.27 -5.78
N ILE A 62 7.72 -10.55 -6.65
CA ILE A 62 6.30 -10.53 -6.30
C ILE A 62 6.03 -11.75 -5.41
N LYS A 63 5.49 -11.51 -4.21
CA LYS A 63 5.08 -12.56 -3.28
C LYS A 63 3.62 -12.94 -3.46
N ASP A 64 2.74 -11.96 -3.32
CA ASP A 64 1.31 -12.18 -3.35
C ASP A 64 0.61 -11.12 -4.19
N ILE A 65 -0.42 -11.54 -4.93
CA ILE A 65 -1.29 -10.67 -5.71
C ILE A 65 -2.72 -10.89 -5.23
N TRP A 66 -3.38 -9.82 -4.85
CA TRP A 66 -4.79 -9.83 -4.46
C TRP A 66 -5.60 -9.01 -5.43
N ILE A 67 -6.62 -9.62 -5.98
CA ILE A 67 -7.62 -8.95 -6.82
C ILE A 67 -8.96 -9.05 -6.11
N THR A 68 -9.57 -7.92 -5.83
CA THR A 68 -10.90 -7.86 -5.24
C THR A 68 -11.88 -7.32 -6.27
N LEU A 69 -12.93 -8.08 -6.56
CA LEU A 69 -13.98 -7.73 -7.53
C LEU A 69 -15.30 -7.49 -6.82
N GLY A 70 -16.04 -6.48 -7.23
CA GLY A 70 -17.34 -6.09 -6.68
C GLY A 70 -17.31 -4.71 -6.01
N SER A 71 -18.48 -4.22 -5.58
CA SER A 71 -18.58 -2.92 -4.92
C SER A 71 -17.90 -2.93 -3.55
N PRO A 72 -17.18 -1.86 -3.14
CA PRO A 72 -16.62 -1.74 -1.79
C PRO A 72 -17.70 -1.87 -0.71
N ARG A 73 -18.93 -1.46 -0.98
CA ARG A 73 -20.06 -1.59 -0.03
C ARG A 73 -20.50 -3.03 0.23
N ALA A 74 -20.16 -3.98 -0.66
CA ALA A 74 -20.42 -5.40 -0.43
C ALA A 74 -19.57 -5.98 0.74
N PHE A 75 -18.61 -5.21 1.27
CA PHE A 75 -17.78 -5.59 2.42
C PHE A 75 -18.52 -5.55 3.76
N ASP A 76 -19.60 -4.81 3.86
CA ASP A 76 -20.34 -4.65 5.11
C ASP A 76 -21.01 -5.97 5.55
N ASN A 77 -21.07 -6.97 4.66
CA ASN A 77 -21.62 -8.27 4.96
C ASN A 77 -20.64 -9.39 4.56
N ASN A 78 -19.88 -9.92 5.52
CA ASN A 78 -18.85 -10.96 5.33
C ASN A 78 -19.38 -12.28 4.73
N ARG A 79 -20.69 -12.50 4.66
CA ARG A 79 -21.31 -13.74 4.14
C ARG A 79 -21.33 -13.80 2.61
N GLN A 80 -20.92 -12.73 1.92
CA GLN A 80 -21.03 -12.61 0.47
C GLN A 80 -19.66 -12.57 -0.25
N TYR A 81 -18.63 -13.10 0.42
CA TYR A 81 -17.28 -13.04 -0.08
C TYR A 81 -16.79 -14.44 -0.46
N GLU A 82 -16.37 -14.63 -1.70
CA GLU A 82 -15.77 -15.87 -2.18
C GLU A 82 -14.29 -15.62 -2.51
N LEU A 83 -13.43 -16.51 -2.04
CA LEU A 83 -12.00 -16.49 -2.31
C LEU A 83 -11.61 -17.63 -3.22
N MET A 84 -10.90 -17.31 -4.28
CA MET A 84 -10.17 -18.26 -5.08
C MET A 84 -8.68 -17.99 -4.93
N GLN A 85 -7.92 -18.99 -4.57
CA GLN A 85 -6.47 -18.88 -4.45
C GLN A 85 -5.80 -19.85 -5.42
N TRP A 86 -4.85 -19.31 -6.18
CA TRP A 86 -4.02 -20.09 -7.08
C TRP A 86 -2.58 -19.61 -7.00
N MET A 87 -1.71 -20.42 -6.37
CA MET A 87 -0.33 -20.03 -6.05
C MET A 87 -0.27 -18.69 -5.29
N THR A 88 0.37 -17.69 -5.86
CA THR A 88 0.50 -16.33 -5.31
C THR A 88 -0.68 -15.42 -5.63
N LEU A 89 -1.62 -15.87 -6.46
CA LEU A 89 -2.77 -15.08 -6.87
C LEU A 89 -4.00 -15.44 -6.03
N THR A 90 -4.56 -14.44 -5.35
CA THR A 90 -5.83 -14.55 -4.64
C THR A 90 -6.85 -13.62 -5.28
N ILE A 91 -7.99 -14.18 -5.68
CA ILE A 91 -9.10 -13.43 -6.24
C ILE A 91 -10.28 -13.49 -5.27
N GLY A 92 -10.69 -12.34 -4.77
CA GLY A 92 -11.88 -12.19 -3.94
C GLY A 92 -13.04 -11.63 -4.76
N VAL A 93 -14.17 -12.35 -4.79
CA VAL A 93 -15.39 -11.89 -5.47
C VAL A 93 -16.40 -11.47 -4.43
N LYS A 94 -16.82 -10.22 -4.47
CA LYS A 94 -17.84 -9.63 -3.62
C LYS A 94 -19.13 -9.45 -4.41
N ALA A 95 -19.80 -10.54 -4.62
CA ALA A 95 -21.13 -10.55 -5.21
C ALA A 95 -22.01 -11.49 -4.40
N ALA A 96 -23.21 -11.06 -4.08
CA ALA A 96 -24.15 -11.86 -3.33
C ALA A 96 -24.43 -13.19 -4.07
N ARG A 97 -24.19 -14.30 -3.38
CA ARG A 97 -24.70 -15.59 -3.80
C ARG A 97 -26.21 -15.60 -3.54
N GLN A 98 -27.01 -15.84 -4.55
CA GLN A 98 -28.47 -15.76 -4.41
C GLN A 98 -29.11 -16.98 -3.74
N THR A 99 -28.43 -18.13 -3.75
CA THR A 99 -28.91 -19.39 -3.17
C THR A 99 -27.76 -20.26 -2.67
N ASP A 100 -28.01 -21.12 -1.67
CA ASP A 100 -27.06 -22.14 -1.17
C ASP A 100 -26.97 -23.37 -2.11
N GLU A 101 -27.69 -23.40 -3.23
CA GLU A 101 -27.62 -24.47 -4.21
C GLU A 101 -26.36 -24.39 -5.07
N GLU A 102 -25.92 -25.52 -5.63
CA GLU A 102 -24.81 -25.58 -6.56
C GLU A 102 -25.05 -24.65 -7.76
N GLU A 103 -24.27 -23.58 -7.83
CA GLU A 103 -24.38 -22.59 -8.89
C GLU A 103 -23.87 -23.16 -10.22
N LYS A 104 -24.65 -23.04 -11.28
CA LYS A 104 -24.20 -23.41 -12.63
C LYS A 104 -23.03 -22.51 -13.05
N PHE A 105 -22.05 -23.08 -13.73
CA PHE A 105 -20.84 -22.36 -14.19
C PHE A 105 -21.15 -21.10 -14.99
N SER A 106 -22.23 -21.08 -15.77
CA SER A 106 -22.68 -19.89 -16.50
C SER A 106 -23.09 -18.75 -15.58
N ASN A 107 -23.78 -19.06 -14.46
CA ASN A 107 -24.23 -18.06 -13.47
C ASN A 107 -23.03 -17.51 -12.69
N TYR A 108 -22.08 -18.40 -12.32
CA TYR A 108 -20.82 -18.01 -11.71
C TYR A 108 -20.05 -17.01 -12.58
N ARG A 109 -19.86 -17.32 -13.88
CA ARG A 109 -19.19 -16.41 -14.82
C ARG A 109 -19.90 -15.06 -14.91
N GLY A 110 -21.24 -15.07 -14.98
CA GLY A 110 -22.03 -13.84 -15.01
C GLY A 110 -21.86 -13.00 -13.74
N ARG A 111 -21.80 -13.65 -12.59
CA ARG A 111 -21.58 -12.98 -11.29
C ARG A 111 -20.18 -12.39 -11.16
N VAL A 112 -19.15 -13.12 -11.59
CA VAL A 112 -17.77 -12.61 -11.63
C VAL A 112 -17.64 -11.42 -12.58
N ALA A 113 -18.23 -11.54 -13.79
CA ALA A 113 -18.23 -10.45 -14.76
C ALA A 113 -18.96 -9.21 -14.22
N LYS A 114 -20.12 -9.39 -13.55
CA LYS A 114 -20.80 -8.30 -12.89
C LYS A 114 -19.97 -7.70 -11.77
N GLY A 115 -19.33 -8.52 -10.93
CA GLY A 115 -18.43 -8.04 -9.89
C GLY A 115 -17.31 -7.18 -10.46
N LEU A 116 -16.70 -7.59 -11.58
CA LEU A 116 -15.68 -6.81 -12.26
C LEU A 116 -16.23 -5.45 -12.74
N MET A 117 -17.46 -5.41 -13.26
CA MET A 117 -18.09 -4.14 -13.69
C MET A 117 -18.45 -3.25 -12.51
N ASP A 118 -18.88 -3.84 -11.38
CA ASP A 118 -19.28 -3.11 -10.19
C ASP A 118 -18.10 -2.41 -9.52
N GLY A 119 -16.90 -3.04 -9.55
CA GLY A 119 -15.70 -2.44 -9.02
C GLY A 119 -14.51 -3.39 -8.96
N ALA A 120 -13.31 -2.82 -8.88
CA ALA A 120 -12.07 -3.57 -8.78
C ALA A 120 -11.06 -2.88 -7.85
N HIS A 121 -10.28 -3.68 -7.14
CA HIS A 121 -9.16 -3.24 -6.32
C HIS A 121 -8.04 -4.26 -6.41
N PHE A 122 -6.82 -3.79 -6.52
CA PHE A 122 -5.63 -4.62 -6.67
C PHE A 122 -4.65 -4.32 -5.55
N LYS A 123 -4.08 -5.38 -4.99
CA LYS A 123 -3.00 -5.30 -4.02
C LYS A 123 -1.89 -6.25 -4.42
N VAL A 124 -0.64 -5.83 -4.31
CA VAL A 124 0.54 -6.64 -4.62
C VAL A 124 1.56 -6.50 -3.51
N ASP A 125 1.99 -7.62 -2.95
CA ASP A 125 3.08 -7.67 -1.99
C ASP A 125 4.39 -8.01 -2.72
N VAL A 126 5.39 -7.14 -2.57
CA VAL A 126 6.71 -7.28 -3.20
C VAL A 126 7.76 -7.39 -2.12
N GLU A 127 8.56 -8.45 -2.17
CA GLU A 127 9.77 -8.56 -1.37
C GLU A 127 10.93 -7.94 -2.13
N ILE A 128 11.61 -7.00 -1.49
CA ILE A 128 12.77 -6.29 -2.04
C ILE A 128 13.97 -6.61 -1.18
N ASP A 129 15.02 -7.18 -1.77
CA ASP A 129 16.32 -7.34 -1.13
C ASP A 129 17.17 -6.10 -1.40
N ALA A 130 17.45 -5.34 -0.36
CA ALA A 130 18.07 -4.03 -0.51
C ALA A 130 18.99 -3.65 0.66
N ASP A 131 19.94 -2.76 0.36
CA ASP A 131 20.62 -2.01 1.42
C ASP A 131 19.67 -0.95 1.95
N VAL A 132 19.45 -0.95 3.25
CA VAL A 132 18.65 0.05 3.97
C VAL A 132 19.57 0.82 4.89
N GLU A 133 19.48 2.13 4.81
CA GLU A 133 20.19 3.06 5.69
C GLU A 133 19.17 3.85 6.48
N TYR A 134 19.32 3.82 7.80
CA TYR A 134 18.45 4.51 8.75
C TYR A 134 19.29 5.40 9.66
N LYS A 135 18.99 6.70 9.68
CA LYS A 135 19.69 7.67 10.49
C LYS A 135 18.70 8.53 11.28
N VAL A 136 18.93 8.61 12.57
CA VAL A 136 18.21 9.54 13.46
C VAL A 136 19.20 10.56 13.99
N SER A 137 18.90 11.83 13.82
CA SER A 137 19.76 12.92 14.25
C SER A 137 18.97 14.04 14.90
N LYS A 138 19.65 14.82 15.76
CA LYS A 138 19.15 16.13 16.20
C LYS A 138 19.89 17.20 15.42
N PRO A 139 19.18 18.16 14.79
CA PRO A 139 19.81 19.26 14.08
C PRO A 139 20.62 20.14 15.04
N LYS A 140 21.57 20.85 14.50
CA LYS A 140 22.45 21.76 15.22
C LYS A 140 21.67 22.72 16.12
N SER A 141 22.11 22.81 17.38
CA SER A 141 21.80 23.98 18.21
C SER A 141 22.44 25.21 17.60
N PRO A 142 21.84 26.41 17.72
CA PRO A 142 22.44 27.69 17.26
C PRO A 142 23.87 27.94 17.77
N ASP A 143 24.26 27.26 18.83
CA ASP A 143 25.57 27.40 19.50
C ASP A 143 26.72 26.61 18.85
N GLY A 144 26.54 26.09 17.62
CA GLY A 144 27.65 25.59 16.79
C GLY A 144 28.11 24.15 17.07
N ASN A 145 27.43 23.40 17.94
CA ASN A 145 27.71 21.98 18.11
C ASN A 145 27.20 21.16 16.89
N ASN A 146 28.00 20.20 16.45
CA ASN A 146 27.71 19.35 15.29
C ASN A 146 26.39 18.59 15.47
N ASP A 147 25.70 18.27 14.35
CA ASP A 147 24.55 17.38 14.36
C ASP A 147 24.87 16.14 15.19
N SER A 148 24.10 15.90 16.25
CA SER A 148 24.31 14.69 17.04
C SER A 148 23.53 13.56 16.39
N VAL A 149 24.25 12.59 15.83
CA VAL A 149 23.65 11.34 15.36
C VAL A 149 23.28 10.52 16.60
N LEU A 150 21.99 10.28 16.78
CA LEU A 150 21.46 9.50 17.90
C LEU A 150 21.47 8.00 17.59
N MET A 151 21.17 7.67 16.34
CA MET A 151 21.14 6.30 15.84
C MET A 151 21.56 6.30 14.38
N TYR A 152 22.35 5.33 14.01
CA TYR A 152 22.71 5.02 12.63
C TYR A 152 22.75 3.52 12.47
N ASP A 153 22.02 3.02 11.48
CA ASP A 153 22.01 1.62 11.10
C ASP A 153 22.04 1.51 9.57
N ARG A 154 22.87 0.60 9.07
CA ARG A 154 22.96 0.28 7.65
C ARG A 154 23.15 -1.20 7.48
N GLY A 155 22.36 -1.82 6.65
CA GLY A 155 22.50 -3.24 6.35
C GLY A 155 21.64 -3.69 5.18
N ARG A 156 22.07 -4.79 4.57
CA ARG A 156 21.26 -5.47 3.58
C ARG A 156 20.18 -6.28 4.29
N ARG A 157 18.94 -6.09 3.88
CA ARG A 157 17.80 -6.79 4.48
C ARG A 157 16.65 -6.90 3.48
N PRO A 158 15.82 -7.95 3.59
CA PRO A 158 14.57 -8.04 2.84
C PRO A 158 13.56 -7.05 3.44
N LEU A 159 12.81 -6.38 2.57
CA LEU A 159 11.68 -5.52 2.90
C LEU A 159 10.45 -6.04 2.17
N ILE A 160 9.33 -6.17 2.85
CA ILE A 160 8.03 -6.46 2.21
C ILE A 160 7.29 -5.14 2.06
N ILE A 161 6.99 -4.77 0.81
CA ILE A 161 6.23 -3.56 0.50
C ILE A 161 4.94 -3.97 -0.18
N SER A 162 3.82 -3.60 0.44
CA SER A 162 2.50 -3.78 -0.14
C SER A 162 2.13 -2.56 -0.97
N PHE A 163 1.76 -2.78 -2.22
CA PHE A 163 1.20 -1.77 -3.10
C PHE A 163 -0.29 -2.03 -3.28
N GLU A 164 -1.10 -0.98 -3.31
CA GLU A 164 -2.52 -1.08 -3.63
C GLU A 164 -2.94 0.00 -4.61
N THR A 165 -4.00 -0.27 -5.37
CA THR A 165 -4.69 0.75 -6.16
C THR A 165 -5.76 1.44 -5.31
N PRO A 166 -6.28 2.61 -5.71
CA PRO A 166 -7.58 3.02 -5.22
C PRO A 166 -8.63 1.98 -5.61
N TYR A 167 -9.76 1.99 -4.91
CA TYR A 167 -10.90 1.17 -5.30
C TYR A 167 -11.58 1.83 -6.49
N PHE A 168 -11.58 1.16 -7.64
CA PHE A 168 -12.26 1.63 -8.85
C PHE A 168 -13.73 1.22 -8.79
N GLU A 169 -14.64 2.15 -8.64
CA GLU A 169 -16.10 1.95 -8.60
C GLU A 169 -16.77 2.98 -9.50
N PRO A 170 -17.30 2.59 -10.65
CA PRO A 170 -17.15 1.28 -11.32
C PRO A 170 -15.73 1.01 -11.81
N ALA A 171 -15.43 -0.24 -12.21
CA ALA A 171 -14.10 -0.65 -12.60
C ALA A 171 -13.54 0.07 -13.83
N ASP A 172 -14.37 0.61 -14.70
CA ASP A 172 -13.96 1.38 -15.87
C ASP A 172 -13.22 2.69 -15.51
N ARG A 173 -13.35 3.16 -14.26
CA ARG A 173 -12.55 4.30 -13.77
C ARG A 173 -11.03 4.05 -13.75
N MET A 174 -10.60 2.79 -13.87
CA MET A 174 -9.18 2.50 -14.04
C MET A 174 -8.65 2.89 -15.44
N VAL A 175 -9.54 3.18 -16.39
CA VAL A 175 -9.17 3.59 -17.74
C VAL A 175 -9.06 5.10 -17.79
N ALA A 176 -7.83 5.61 -17.98
CA ALA A 176 -7.55 7.04 -18.07
C ALA A 176 -7.85 7.62 -19.46
N GLY A 177 -7.83 6.78 -20.50
CA GLY A 177 -8.03 7.17 -21.88
C GLY A 177 -7.83 6.00 -22.83
N ARG A 178 -7.72 6.30 -24.12
CA ARG A 178 -7.38 5.32 -25.15
C ARG A 178 -6.19 5.83 -25.95
N ASP A 179 -5.36 4.92 -26.43
CA ASP A 179 -4.23 5.26 -27.30
C ASP A 179 -4.66 5.41 -28.77
N GLU A 180 -3.69 5.56 -29.67
CA GLU A 180 -3.92 5.72 -31.11
C GLU A 180 -4.55 4.47 -31.77
N ASP A 181 -4.36 3.29 -31.15
CA ASP A 181 -4.92 2.00 -31.60
C ASP A 181 -6.26 1.66 -30.92
N ASP A 182 -6.86 2.62 -30.19
CA ASP A 182 -8.10 2.49 -29.41
C ASP A 182 -7.98 1.51 -28.22
N GLU A 183 -6.73 1.17 -27.79
CA GLU A 183 -6.50 0.35 -26.62
C GLU A 183 -6.62 1.17 -25.32
N PRO A 184 -7.17 0.60 -24.21
CA PRO A 184 -7.35 1.32 -22.98
C PRO A 184 -6.02 1.62 -22.28
N ILE A 185 -5.75 2.89 -22.03
CA ILE A 185 -4.64 3.34 -21.19
C ILE A 185 -5.09 3.24 -19.72
N MET A 186 -4.40 2.39 -18.95
CA MET A 186 -4.76 2.14 -17.55
C MET A 186 -4.06 3.11 -16.61
N ASP A 187 -4.82 3.79 -15.75
CA ASP A 187 -4.29 4.53 -14.60
C ASP A 187 -4.49 3.71 -13.32
N TRP A 188 -3.48 3.00 -12.94
CA TRP A 188 -3.49 2.16 -11.75
C TRP A 188 -3.38 2.95 -10.46
N SER A 189 -2.84 4.17 -10.49
CA SER A 189 -2.63 5.05 -9.30
C SER A 189 -2.08 4.31 -8.08
N TRP A 190 -1.06 3.44 -8.29
CA TRP A 190 -0.47 2.62 -7.24
C TRP A 190 0.04 3.44 -6.05
N ARG A 191 -0.28 2.99 -4.84
CA ARG A 191 0.19 3.55 -3.58
C ARG A 191 0.82 2.48 -2.71
N ILE A 192 1.75 2.88 -1.85
CA ILE A 192 2.28 2.00 -0.81
C ILE A 192 1.23 1.90 0.29
N ALA A 193 0.74 0.69 0.52
CA ALA A 193 -0.30 0.39 1.51
C ALA A 193 0.27 -0.03 2.85
N ASP A 194 1.38 -0.77 2.83
CA ASP A 194 2.04 -1.26 4.03
C ASP A 194 3.54 -1.48 3.79
N ILE A 195 4.33 -1.44 4.85
CA ILE A 195 5.77 -1.70 4.84
C ILE A 195 6.07 -2.69 5.97
N ASP A 196 6.72 -3.81 5.64
CA ASP A 196 7.04 -4.90 6.56
C ASP A 196 5.85 -5.42 7.36
N GLN A 197 4.66 -5.34 6.74
CA GLN A 197 3.39 -5.76 7.34
C GLN A 197 3.05 -5.02 8.64
N LEU A 198 3.49 -3.76 8.78
CA LEU A 198 3.26 -2.95 9.98
C LEU A 198 1.78 -2.89 10.35
N LEU A 199 0.94 -2.41 9.41
CA LEU A 199 -0.51 -2.28 9.64
C LEU A 199 -1.19 -3.64 9.81
N ALA A 200 -0.76 -4.65 9.07
CA ALA A 200 -1.30 -6.01 9.18
C ALA A 200 -1.02 -6.61 10.57
N LYS A 201 0.17 -6.42 11.12
CA LYS A 201 0.54 -6.87 12.47
C LYS A 201 -0.25 -6.13 13.54
N GLU A 202 -0.34 -4.81 13.47
CA GLU A 202 -1.13 -3.98 14.39
C GLU A 202 -2.61 -4.43 14.41
N ALA A 203 -3.22 -4.65 13.24
CA ALA A 203 -4.59 -5.14 13.14
C ALA A 203 -4.80 -6.54 13.74
N LEU A 204 -3.80 -7.42 13.65
CA LEU A 204 -3.85 -8.75 14.28
C LEU A 204 -3.76 -8.66 15.80
N ASP A 205 -2.93 -7.79 16.32
CA ASP A 205 -2.77 -7.61 17.77
C ASP A 205 -4.02 -6.97 18.41
N GLU A 206 -4.65 -6.02 17.74
CA GLU A 206 -5.94 -5.48 18.17
C GLU A 206 -7.06 -6.53 18.21
N ARG A 207 -7.07 -7.49 17.27
CA ARG A 207 -8.05 -8.60 17.26
C ARG A 207 -7.83 -9.59 18.40
N LYS A 208 -6.58 -9.79 18.83
CA LYS A 208 -6.26 -10.69 19.96
C LYS A 208 -6.56 -10.06 21.30
N ALA A 209 -6.60 -8.72 21.39
CA ALA A 209 -6.89 -7.98 22.61
C ALA A 209 -8.39 -7.83 22.90
N LYS A 210 -9.27 -8.19 21.97
CA LYS A 210 -10.74 -8.22 22.11
C LYS A 210 -11.26 -9.61 22.40
#